data_512f584717d30770aa1390179a4531b6
#
_entry.id   512f584717d30770aa1390179a4531b6
#
_cell.length_a   1.000
_cell.length_b   1.000
_cell.length_c   1.000
_cell.angle_alpha   90.00
_cell.angle_beta   90.00
_cell.angle_gamma   90.00
#
_symmetry.space_group_name_H-M   'P 1'
#
loop_
_entity.id
_entity.type
_entity.pdbx_description
1 polymer ?
#
loop_
_entity_poly.entity_id
_entity_poly.type
_entity_poly.pdbx_seq_one_letter_code
_entity_poly.pdbx_strand_id
1 'polypeptide(L)'
;MHVPLAHIGSRGSSRDVLDDLTRTYLTRCAPYASCEAQAFRDEAGLWEWLGRKQGRTQAVAVLLDSRGTAVSSEAFAAWIGKRRDEGTQHIVLAVGPADGWSPESRKQAALLLSLGPMTLAHGLARVVIAEQLYRAFTILAGHPYHTGHK
;
A
#
# COMPACT_ATOMS: atom_id res chain seq x y z
N MET A 1 -3.25 -13.43 4.33
CA MET A 1 -3.59 -11.98 4.27
C MET A 1 -3.50 -11.50 2.84
N HIS A 2 -4.36 -10.58 2.49
CA HIS A 2 -4.42 -9.99 1.14
C HIS A 2 -4.09 -8.51 1.25
N VAL A 3 -3.04 -8.06 0.57
CA VAL A 3 -2.57 -6.67 0.63
C VAL A 3 -2.37 -6.16 -0.79
N PRO A 4 -3.45 -5.75 -1.49
CA PRO A 4 -3.32 -5.18 -2.82
C PRO A 4 -2.78 -3.76 -2.75
N LEU A 5 -2.04 -3.38 -3.79
CA LEU A 5 -1.61 -2.00 -4.00
C LEU A 5 -2.51 -1.38 -5.06
N ALA A 6 -3.34 -0.45 -4.62
CA ALA A 6 -4.29 0.24 -5.47
C ALA A 6 -3.75 1.60 -5.91
N HIS A 7 -4.22 2.09 -7.04
CA HIS A 7 -4.00 3.48 -7.42
C HIS A 7 -5.22 4.02 -8.15
N ILE A 8 -5.42 5.31 -8.02
CA ILE A 8 -6.47 6.03 -8.74
C ILE A 8 -5.86 6.59 -10.02
N GLY A 9 -6.42 6.22 -11.15
CA GLY A 9 -5.94 6.65 -12.45
C GLY A 9 -5.93 5.52 -13.45
N SER A 10 -5.36 5.79 -14.63
CA SER A 10 -5.30 4.80 -15.69
C SER A 10 -4.30 3.70 -15.38
N ARG A 11 -4.58 2.52 -15.95
CA ARG A 11 -3.63 1.41 -15.91
C ARG A 11 -2.36 1.81 -16.68
N GLY A 12 -1.19 1.53 -16.12
CA GLY A 12 0.07 1.79 -16.79
C GLY A 12 0.28 0.89 -18.00
N SER A 13 1.20 1.31 -18.87
CA SER A 13 1.64 0.50 -20.00
C SER A 13 2.37 -0.75 -19.50
N SER A 14 2.18 -1.89 -20.19
CA SER A 14 2.93 -3.11 -19.89
C SER A 14 4.45 -2.94 -20.11
N ARG A 15 4.87 -1.87 -20.79
CA ARG A 15 6.28 -1.54 -21.04
C ARG A 15 6.82 -0.48 -20.10
N ASP A 16 6.01 0.01 -19.16
CA ASP A 16 6.43 1.01 -18.19
C ASP A 16 7.36 0.35 -17.17
N VAL A 17 8.59 0.86 -17.08
CA VAL A 17 9.60 0.30 -16.17
C VAL A 17 9.18 0.46 -14.71
N LEU A 18 8.43 1.50 -14.36
CA LEU A 18 7.96 1.69 -12.98
C LEU A 18 6.88 0.67 -12.62
N ASP A 19 6.00 0.33 -13.57
CA ASP A 19 5.00 -0.71 -13.36
C ASP A 19 5.67 -2.08 -13.23
N ASP A 20 6.70 -2.36 -14.03
CA ASP A 20 7.47 -3.60 -13.94
C ASP A 20 8.14 -3.72 -12.58
N LEU A 21 8.76 -2.64 -12.11
CA LEU A 21 9.44 -2.64 -10.82
C LEU A 21 8.45 -2.81 -9.67
N THR A 22 7.30 -2.15 -9.75
CA THR A 22 6.23 -2.32 -8.77
C THR A 22 5.81 -3.80 -8.69
N ARG A 23 5.56 -4.42 -9.83
CA ARG A 23 5.21 -5.85 -9.88
C ARG A 23 6.30 -6.75 -9.32
N THR A 24 7.56 -6.40 -9.55
CA THR A 24 8.69 -7.15 -9.00
C THR A 24 8.61 -7.23 -7.48
N TYR A 25 8.39 -6.09 -6.81
CA TYR A 25 8.29 -6.07 -5.35
C TYR A 25 7.03 -6.77 -4.85
N LEU A 26 5.89 -6.57 -5.51
CA LEU A 26 4.66 -7.24 -5.12
C LEU A 26 4.78 -8.77 -5.25
N THR A 27 5.46 -9.25 -6.29
CA THR A 27 5.72 -10.67 -6.47
C THR A 27 6.61 -11.22 -5.35
N ARG A 28 7.60 -10.45 -4.89
CA ARG A 28 8.46 -10.84 -3.78
C ARG A 28 7.70 -10.98 -2.46
N CYS A 29 6.53 -10.35 -2.34
CA CYS A 29 5.68 -10.49 -1.15
C CYS A 29 4.96 -11.84 -1.07
N ALA A 30 4.91 -12.61 -2.16
CA ALA A 30 4.11 -13.83 -2.25
C ALA A 30 4.28 -14.82 -1.08
N PRO A 31 5.50 -15.05 -0.54
CA PRO A 31 5.64 -15.95 0.62
C PRO A 31 4.90 -15.46 1.88
N TYR A 32 4.55 -14.20 1.95
CA TYR A 32 3.98 -13.57 3.15
C TYR A 32 2.50 -13.25 2.99
N ALA A 33 2.08 -12.79 1.82
CA ALA A 33 0.72 -12.34 1.57
C ALA A 33 0.43 -12.34 0.07
N SER A 34 -0.86 -12.38 -0.27
CA SER A 34 -1.29 -12.19 -1.64
C SER A 34 -1.31 -10.69 -1.95
N CYS A 35 -0.44 -10.26 -2.85
CA CYS A 35 -0.27 -8.86 -3.19
C CYS A 35 -0.33 -8.68 -4.71
N GLU A 36 -1.23 -7.83 -5.17
CA GLU A 36 -1.35 -7.50 -6.59
C GLU A 36 -1.64 -6.02 -6.77
N ALA A 37 -1.42 -5.52 -7.99
CA ALA A 37 -1.73 -4.14 -8.34
C ALA A 37 -3.18 -4.03 -8.83
N GLN A 38 -3.88 -2.97 -8.41
CA GLN A 38 -5.26 -2.69 -8.81
C GLN A 38 -5.38 -1.22 -9.20
N ALA A 39 -5.93 -0.96 -10.39
CA ALA A 39 -6.22 0.41 -10.83
C ALA A 39 -7.71 0.70 -10.70
N PHE A 40 -8.03 1.88 -10.19
CA PHE A 40 -9.41 2.35 -10.09
C PHE A 40 -9.54 3.68 -10.81
N ARG A 41 -10.67 3.88 -11.52
CA ARG A 41 -10.93 5.13 -12.24
C ARG A 41 -11.07 6.30 -11.27
N ASP A 42 -11.69 6.07 -10.12
CA ASP A 42 -11.97 7.11 -9.12
C ASP A 42 -12.00 6.53 -7.71
N GLU A 43 -12.09 7.42 -6.74
CA GLU A 43 -12.12 7.04 -5.32
C GLU A 43 -13.36 6.19 -4.99
N ALA A 44 -14.50 6.51 -5.57
CA ALA A 44 -15.73 5.76 -5.32
C ALA A 44 -15.58 4.29 -5.71
N GLY A 45 -14.90 4.01 -6.82
CA GLY A 45 -14.62 2.64 -7.25
C GLY A 45 -13.78 1.87 -6.26
N LEU A 46 -12.77 2.53 -5.68
CA LEU A 46 -11.92 1.93 -4.64
C LEU A 46 -12.76 1.54 -3.42
N TRP A 47 -13.56 2.47 -2.90
CA TRP A 47 -14.33 2.22 -1.69
C TRP A 47 -15.42 1.17 -1.90
N GLU A 48 -16.06 1.16 -3.06
CA GLU A 48 -17.03 0.12 -3.41
C GLU A 48 -16.37 -1.26 -3.45
N TRP A 49 -15.20 -1.35 -4.09
CA TRP A 49 -14.45 -2.60 -4.16
C TRP A 49 -14.04 -3.07 -2.75
N LEU A 50 -13.54 -2.16 -1.92
CA LEU A 50 -13.15 -2.49 -0.56
C LEU A 50 -14.35 -2.95 0.28
N GLY A 51 -15.51 -2.33 0.07
CA GLY A 51 -16.74 -2.74 0.75
C GLY A 51 -17.14 -4.18 0.47
N ARG A 52 -16.83 -4.68 -0.73
CA ARG A 52 -17.10 -6.07 -1.09
C ARG A 52 -16.09 -7.05 -0.48
N LYS A 53 -14.99 -6.56 0.09
CA LYS A 53 -13.95 -7.38 0.73
C LYS A 53 -14.18 -7.54 2.23
N GLN A 54 -15.27 -7.02 2.77
CA GLN A 54 -15.59 -7.19 4.18
C GLN A 54 -15.90 -8.65 4.47
N GLY A 55 -15.27 -9.18 5.50
CA GLY A 55 -15.42 -10.57 5.92
C GLY A 55 -15.60 -10.65 7.43
N ARG A 56 -14.94 -11.59 8.07
CA ARG A 56 -14.95 -11.71 9.53
C ARG A 56 -14.41 -10.47 10.21
N THR A 57 -13.45 -9.81 9.57
CA THR A 57 -12.86 -8.57 10.04
C THR A 57 -13.10 -7.49 9.00
N GLN A 58 -13.07 -6.25 9.45
CA GLN A 58 -13.21 -5.11 8.55
C GLN A 58 -11.95 -4.97 7.68
N ALA A 59 -12.14 -4.87 6.37
CA ALA A 59 -11.05 -4.51 5.45
C ALA A 59 -10.67 -3.05 5.70
N VAL A 60 -9.39 -2.75 5.67
CA VAL A 60 -8.88 -1.41 6.00
C VAL A 60 -8.05 -0.84 4.86
N ALA A 61 -8.01 0.49 4.79
CA ALA A 61 -7.25 1.20 3.77
C ALA A 61 -6.16 2.07 4.40
N VAL A 62 -4.96 1.98 3.83
CA VAL A 62 -3.86 2.90 4.06
C VAL A 62 -3.77 3.78 2.83
N LEU A 63 -4.03 5.07 2.98
CA LEU A 63 -3.94 6.01 1.87
C LEU A 63 -2.63 6.76 1.95
N LEU A 64 -1.89 6.80 0.84
CA LEU A 64 -0.70 7.64 0.74
C LEU A 64 -1.15 9.09 0.60
N ASP A 65 -0.71 9.93 1.51
CA ASP A 65 -1.10 11.35 1.57
C ASP A 65 0.07 12.13 2.16
N SER A 66 0.52 13.17 1.45
CA SER A 66 1.64 13.98 1.91
C SER A 66 1.37 14.69 3.25
N ARG A 67 0.10 14.84 3.61
CA ARG A 67 -0.34 15.43 4.88
C ARG A 67 -0.52 14.39 5.98
N GLY A 68 -0.21 13.13 5.69
CA GLY A 68 -0.34 12.05 6.65
C GLY A 68 0.84 11.96 7.60
N THR A 69 0.90 10.84 8.32
CA THR A 69 1.96 10.56 9.28
C THR A 69 3.16 9.93 8.56
N ALA A 70 4.33 10.51 8.74
CA ALA A 70 5.59 9.91 8.30
C ALA A 70 6.05 8.93 9.37
N VAL A 71 6.35 7.69 8.95
CA VAL A 71 6.77 6.64 9.86
C VAL A 71 8.04 5.98 9.34
N SER A 72 8.80 5.36 10.24
CA SER A 72 9.95 4.55 9.84
C SER A 72 9.48 3.25 9.19
N SER A 73 10.40 2.57 8.49
CA SER A 73 10.12 1.24 7.93
C SER A 73 9.74 0.25 9.04
N GLU A 74 10.40 0.34 10.18
CA GLU A 74 10.09 -0.52 11.34
C GLU A 74 8.70 -0.24 11.91
N ALA A 75 8.31 1.02 11.99
CA ALA A 75 6.99 1.40 12.48
C ALA A 75 5.89 0.97 11.51
N PHE A 76 6.15 1.07 10.20
CA PHE A 76 5.20 0.59 9.19
C PHE A 76 5.05 -0.93 9.29
N ALA A 77 6.15 -1.66 9.43
CA ALA A 77 6.12 -3.10 9.64
C ALA A 77 5.31 -3.48 10.89
N ALA A 78 5.53 -2.76 12.00
CA ALA A 78 4.78 -3.00 13.24
C ALA A 78 3.29 -2.75 13.05
N TRP A 79 2.92 -1.72 12.28
CA TRP A 79 1.51 -1.43 12.00
C TRP A 79 0.86 -2.58 11.22
N ILE A 80 1.53 -3.07 10.18
CA ILE A 80 1.04 -4.22 9.37
C ILE A 80 0.93 -5.46 10.27
N GLY A 81 1.95 -5.73 11.07
CA GLY A 81 1.98 -6.90 11.98
C GLY A 81 0.85 -6.87 12.98
N LYS A 82 0.53 -5.69 13.53
CA LYS A 82 -0.58 -5.54 14.47
C LYS A 82 -1.92 -5.85 13.80
N ARG A 83 -2.14 -5.34 12.58
CA ARG A 83 -3.37 -5.66 11.84
C ARG A 83 -3.48 -7.16 11.59
N ARG A 84 -2.39 -7.79 11.16
CA ARG A 84 -2.36 -9.24 10.95
C ARG A 84 -2.71 -9.99 12.23
N ASP A 85 -2.12 -9.62 13.35
CA ASP A 85 -2.32 -10.29 14.63
C ASP A 85 -3.75 -10.08 15.17
N GLU A 86 -4.40 -9.00 14.80
CA GLU A 86 -5.81 -8.73 15.10
C GLU A 86 -6.77 -9.50 14.18
N GLY A 87 -6.25 -10.24 13.20
CA GLY A 87 -7.06 -11.01 12.27
C GLY A 87 -7.54 -10.26 11.05
N THR A 88 -7.01 -9.08 10.76
CA THR A 88 -7.34 -8.33 9.54
C THR A 88 -6.94 -9.14 8.32
N GLN A 89 -7.89 -9.39 7.40
CA GLN A 89 -7.68 -10.21 6.22
C GLN A 89 -7.30 -9.41 4.99
N HIS A 90 -7.74 -8.15 4.89
CA HIS A 90 -7.52 -7.30 3.73
C HIS A 90 -7.05 -5.92 4.17
N ILE A 91 -5.87 -5.52 3.69
CA ILE A 91 -5.31 -4.18 3.85
C ILE A 91 -5.00 -3.66 2.46
N VAL A 92 -5.69 -2.61 2.00
CA VAL A 92 -5.34 -1.98 0.73
C VAL A 92 -4.40 -0.80 0.99
N LEU A 93 -3.31 -0.73 0.23
CA LEU A 93 -2.42 0.42 0.18
C LEU A 93 -2.77 1.18 -1.09
N ALA A 94 -3.07 2.46 -1.01
CA ALA A 94 -3.58 3.18 -2.16
C ALA A 94 -2.86 4.50 -2.42
N VAL A 95 -2.42 4.66 -3.67
CA VAL A 95 -1.85 5.91 -4.17
C VAL A 95 -2.98 6.70 -4.83
N GLY A 96 -3.18 7.92 -4.39
CA GLY A 96 -4.33 8.72 -4.75
C GLY A 96 -4.22 9.42 -6.10
N PRO A 97 -5.27 10.17 -6.45
CA PRO A 97 -5.25 10.97 -7.65
C PRO A 97 -4.25 12.13 -7.55
N ALA A 98 -3.90 12.72 -8.69
CA ALA A 98 -2.86 13.75 -8.78
C ALA A 98 -3.15 14.97 -7.89
N ASP A 99 -4.42 15.30 -7.67
CA ASP A 99 -4.84 16.43 -6.84
C ASP A 99 -5.13 16.03 -5.38
N GLY A 100 -4.79 14.79 -5.00
CA GLY A 100 -4.95 14.31 -3.63
C GLY A 100 -6.29 13.66 -3.34
N TRP A 101 -6.38 13.04 -2.16
CA TRP A 101 -7.59 12.37 -1.70
C TRP A 101 -8.65 13.37 -1.23
N SER A 102 -9.91 13.03 -1.45
CA SER A 102 -11.04 13.82 -0.92
C SER A 102 -11.07 13.77 0.60
N PRO A 103 -11.72 14.76 1.26
CA PRO A 103 -11.91 14.70 2.71
C PRO A 103 -12.67 13.45 3.17
N GLU A 104 -13.63 12.97 2.38
CA GLU A 104 -14.40 11.76 2.70
C GLU A 104 -13.51 10.53 2.72
N SER A 105 -12.64 10.38 1.72
CA SER A 105 -11.69 9.27 1.67
C SER A 105 -10.71 9.33 2.82
N ARG A 106 -10.19 10.51 3.13
CA ARG A 106 -9.25 10.67 4.23
C ARG A 106 -9.86 10.27 5.58
N LYS A 107 -11.14 10.53 5.78
CA LYS A 107 -11.83 10.11 7.01
C LYS A 107 -12.01 8.61 7.12
N GLN A 108 -12.11 7.91 6.00
CA GLN A 108 -12.32 6.46 5.99
C GLN A 108 -11.02 5.67 6.13
N ALA A 109 -9.88 6.31 5.97
CA ALA A 109 -8.59 5.63 6.04
C ALA A 109 -8.27 5.16 7.44
N ALA A 110 -7.74 3.94 7.56
CA ALA A 110 -7.20 3.44 8.81
C ALA A 110 -5.86 4.12 9.13
N LEU A 111 -5.13 4.54 8.10
CA LEU A 111 -3.87 5.25 8.23
C LEU A 111 -3.70 6.15 7.01
N LEU A 112 -3.35 7.40 7.26
CA LEU A 112 -2.85 8.31 6.22
C LEU A 112 -1.34 8.31 6.32
N LEU A 113 -0.67 7.77 5.31
CA LEU A 113 0.77 7.51 5.32
C LEU A 113 1.49 8.51 4.42
N SER A 114 2.43 9.26 4.98
CA SER A 114 3.30 10.14 4.22
C SER A 114 4.62 9.45 3.92
N LEU A 115 5.07 9.55 2.66
CA LEU A 115 6.40 9.09 2.26
C LEU A 115 7.48 10.16 2.45
N GLY A 116 7.13 11.23 3.13
CA GLY A 116 8.02 12.36 3.39
C GLY A 116 7.50 13.67 2.80
N PRO A 117 8.24 14.77 2.99
CA PRO A 117 7.78 16.07 2.55
C PRO A 117 7.98 16.32 1.05
N MET A 118 8.79 15.53 0.38
CA MET A 118 9.05 15.70 -1.06
C MET A 118 7.91 15.10 -1.86
N THR A 119 7.55 15.77 -2.96
CA THR A 119 6.54 15.27 -3.89
C THR A 119 7.16 14.22 -4.80
N LEU A 120 6.55 13.05 -4.87
CA LEU A 120 6.97 11.97 -5.77
C LEU A 120 6.03 11.87 -6.95
N ALA A 121 6.57 11.58 -8.12
CA ALA A 121 5.75 11.21 -9.27
C ALA A 121 4.90 9.98 -8.89
N HIS A 122 3.69 9.91 -9.41
CA HIS A 122 2.71 8.87 -9.07
C HIS A 122 3.29 7.45 -9.23
N GLY A 123 3.97 7.17 -10.35
CA GLY A 123 4.59 5.86 -10.58
C GLY A 123 5.70 5.54 -9.60
N LEU A 124 6.51 6.55 -9.22
CA LEU A 124 7.56 6.36 -8.22
C LEU A 124 6.98 6.11 -6.84
N ALA A 125 5.91 6.79 -6.46
CA ALA A 125 5.24 6.54 -5.19
C ALA A 125 4.77 5.08 -5.09
N ARG A 126 4.26 4.52 -6.19
CA ARG A 126 3.85 3.11 -6.24
C ARG A 126 5.02 2.17 -6.02
N VAL A 127 6.17 2.45 -6.66
CA VAL A 127 7.38 1.65 -6.47
C VAL A 127 7.85 1.71 -5.02
N VAL A 128 7.91 2.92 -4.46
CA VAL A 128 8.38 3.12 -3.09
C VAL A 128 7.53 2.35 -2.09
N ILE A 129 6.20 2.45 -2.19
CA ILE A 129 5.34 1.75 -1.23
C ILE A 129 5.37 0.23 -1.44
N ALA A 130 5.51 -0.24 -2.67
CA ALA A 130 5.65 -1.67 -2.94
C ALA A 130 6.94 -2.22 -2.31
N GLU A 131 8.05 -1.49 -2.43
CA GLU A 131 9.31 -1.86 -1.79
C GLU A 131 9.18 -1.85 -0.27
N GLN A 132 8.55 -0.82 0.29
CA GLN A 132 8.35 -0.74 1.74
C GLN A 132 7.42 -1.84 2.26
N LEU A 133 6.44 -2.25 1.49
CA LEU A 133 5.59 -3.38 1.86
C LEU A 133 6.40 -4.68 1.93
N TYR A 134 7.22 -4.94 0.91
CA TYR A 134 8.12 -6.09 0.94
C TYR A 134 9.07 -6.02 2.14
N ARG A 135 9.68 -4.86 2.36
CA ARG A 135 10.57 -4.63 3.50
C ARG A 135 9.85 -4.90 4.83
N ALA A 136 8.61 -4.43 4.97
CA ALA A 136 7.82 -4.66 6.18
C ALA A 136 7.64 -6.16 6.46
N PHE A 137 7.29 -6.94 5.44
CA PHE A 137 7.15 -8.39 5.62
C PHE A 137 8.48 -9.06 5.98
N THR A 138 9.59 -8.62 5.40
CA THR A 138 10.91 -9.16 5.75
C THR A 138 11.29 -8.83 7.20
N ILE A 139 10.98 -7.63 7.66
CA ILE A 139 11.20 -7.24 9.06
C ILE A 139 10.40 -8.15 9.98
N LEU A 140 9.12 -8.35 9.70
CA LEU A 140 8.23 -9.20 10.52
C LEU A 140 8.69 -10.66 10.54
N ALA A 141 9.29 -11.14 9.46
CA ALA A 141 9.74 -12.51 9.33
C ALA A 141 11.18 -12.74 9.87
N GLY A 142 11.88 -11.67 10.26
CA GLY A 142 13.27 -11.77 10.68
C GLY A 142 14.25 -12.03 9.54
N HIS A 143 13.84 -11.76 8.30
CA HIS A 143 14.68 -11.92 7.12
C HIS A 143 15.72 -10.79 7.06
N PRO A 144 16.98 -11.05 6.62
CA PRO A 144 18.04 -10.05 6.67
C PRO A 144 17.96 -8.92 5.64
N TYR A 145 16.94 -8.88 4.78
CA TYR A 145 16.81 -7.87 3.73
C TYR A 145 16.99 -6.45 4.27
N HIS A 146 16.26 -6.09 5.32
CA HIS A 146 16.29 -4.73 5.88
C HIS A 146 17.68 -4.41 6.49
N THR A 147 18.25 -5.34 7.22
CA THR A 147 19.56 -5.13 7.88
C THR A 147 20.70 -5.07 6.88
N GLY A 148 20.57 -5.74 5.74
CA GLY A 148 21.57 -5.73 4.67
C GLY A 148 21.54 -4.50 3.80
N HIS A 149 20.51 -3.63 3.93
CA HIS A 149 20.28 -2.49 3.04
C HIS A 149 20.12 -1.17 3.81
N LYS A 150 20.79 -1.04 4.93
CA LYS A 150 20.79 0.21 5.70
C LYS A 150 21.69 1.26 5.07
#